data_dfe7318ee0600ab66a49976314e5cbe7
#
_entry.id   dfe7318ee0600ab66a49976314e5cbe7
#
_cell.length_a   1.000
_cell.length_b   1.000
_cell.length_c   1.000
_cell.angle_alpha   90.00
_cell.angle_beta   90.00
_cell.angle_gamma   90.00
#
_symmetry.space_group_name_H-M   'P 1'
#
loop_
_entity.id
_entity.type
_entity.pdbx_description
1 polymer ?
#
loop_
_entity_poly.entity_id
_entity_poly.type
_entity_poly.pdbx_seq_one_letter_code
_entity_poly.pdbx_strand_id
1 'polypeptide(L)'
;MSNCKTIAVCNQKGGVGKTTTTVNLGVGLAMQGKKVLLIDADPQGDLTTCLGWQDTDGLGITLATKLTDVINETMTDPMVGILHHEEGVDLVPANLELSAMEFNLVNAMSRETTLKNYLSQVKNRYDYVIIDCMPSLGMVTLNALSAADSVIIPVQAQYLPAKGMTQLVQTISKVKKYINPDIKIDGMLLTLVDSRTNLAKSTVEALRANFGNHISCLLYTSPSPRDPKTS
;
A
#
# COMPACT_ATOMS: atom_id res chain seq x y z
N MET A 1 6.16 19.13 -14.00
CA MET A 1 5.45 17.90 -13.57
C MET A 1 6.09 17.45 -12.29
N SER A 2 5.32 17.06 -11.27
CA SER A 2 5.87 16.54 -10.01
C SER A 2 6.64 15.24 -10.32
N ASN A 3 7.86 15.14 -9.81
CA ASN A 3 8.71 13.94 -9.98
C ASN A 3 8.39 12.89 -8.87
N CYS A 4 7.24 13.02 -8.20
CA CYS A 4 6.81 12.16 -7.12
C CYS A 4 6.35 10.81 -7.66
N LYS A 5 6.89 9.72 -7.14
CA LYS A 5 6.50 8.35 -7.48
C LYS A 5 5.48 7.83 -6.47
N THR A 6 4.30 7.41 -6.95
CA THR A 6 3.24 6.79 -6.14
C THR A 6 3.30 5.27 -6.28
N ILE A 7 3.42 4.55 -5.16
CA ILE A 7 3.56 3.08 -5.10
C ILE A 7 2.40 2.51 -4.28
N ALA A 8 1.64 1.59 -4.83
CA ALA A 8 0.64 0.82 -4.08
C ALA A 8 1.23 -0.52 -3.62
N VAL A 9 1.06 -0.84 -2.34
CA VAL A 9 1.46 -2.13 -1.75
C VAL A 9 0.21 -2.98 -1.59
N CYS A 10 -0.02 -3.92 -2.51
CA CYS A 10 -1.30 -4.63 -2.64
C CYS A 10 -1.14 -6.15 -2.59
N ASN A 11 -2.01 -6.83 -1.84
CA ASN A 11 -2.29 -8.26 -1.96
C ASN A 11 -3.65 -8.55 -1.32
N GLN A 12 -4.45 -9.44 -1.93
CA GLN A 12 -5.74 -9.90 -1.37
C GLN A 12 -5.60 -10.71 -0.09
N LYS A 13 -4.43 -11.33 0.14
CA LYS A 13 -4.19 -12.13 1.33
C LYS A 13 -3.81 -11.23 2.51
N GLY A 14 -4.46 -11.43 3.66
CA GLY A 14 -4.06 -10.84 4.94
C GLY A 14 -2.74 -11.45 5.46
N GLY A 15 -2.00 -10.70 6.28
CA GLY A 15 -0.80 -11.20 6.95
C GLY A 15 0.42 -11.48 6.05
N VAL A 16 0.43 -10.99 4.82
CA VAL A 16 1.58 -11.15 3.89
C VAL A 16 2.66 -10.08 4.05
N GLY A 17 2.52 -9.17 5.01
CA GLY A 17 3.49 -8.11 5.29
C GLY A 17 3.32 -6.85 4.44
N LYS A 18 2.11 -6.51 4.01
CA LYS A 18 1.83 -5.24 3.29
C LYS A 18 2.24 -4.04 4.14
N THR A 19 1.63 -3.87 5.31
CA THR A 19 1.90 -2.78 6.25
C THR A 19 3.37 -2.73 6.66
N THR A 20 3.96 -3.87 6.99
CA THR A 20 5.39 -3.97 7.30
C THR A 20 6.26 -3.49 6.14
N THR A 21 5.90 -3.87 4.90
CA THR A 21 6.62 -3.42 3.69
C THR A 21 6.47 -1.90 3.52
N THR A 22 5.26 -1.37 3.69
CA THR A 22 4.96 0.06 3.56
C THR A 22 5.77 0.89 4.55
N VAL A 23 5.75 0.53 5.84
CA VAL A 23 6.52 1.22 6.89
C VAL A 23 8.02 1.19 6.58
N ASN A 24 8.59 -0.01 6.37
CA ASN A 24 10.04 -0.15 6.19
C ASN A 24 10.54 0.51 4.90
N LEU A 25 9.75 0.46 3.82
CA LEU A 25 10.09 1.15 2.58
C LEU A 25 10.04 2.67 2.76
N GLY A 26 8.99 3.16 3.43
CA GLY A 26 8.82 4.60 3.67
C GLY A 26 9.93 5.17 4.54
N VAL A 27 10.17 4.57 5.70
CA VAL A 27 11.24 4.98 6.62
C VAL A 27 12.60 4.85 5.96
N GLY A 28 12.87 3.73 5.24
CA GLY A 28 14.12 3.54 4.52
C GLY A 28 14.40 4.61 3.45
N LEU A 29 13.36 5.11 2.77
CA LEU A 29 13.48 6.23 1.83
C LEU A 29 13.69 7.56 2.56
N ALA A 30 12.99 7.80 3.69
CA ALA A 30 13.16 8.99 4.51
C ALA A 30 14.59 9.08 5.07
N MET A 31 15.17 7.95 5.51
CA MET A 31 16.58 7.87 5.94
C MET A 31 17.57 8.22 4.81
N GLN A 32 17.17 8.10 3.55
CA GLN A 32 17.93 8.54 2.38
C GLN A 32 17.66 10.01 1.99
N GLY A 33 16.98 10.77 2.85
CA GLY A 33 16.65 12.17 2.64
C GLY A 33 15.48 12.42 1.67
N LYS A 34 14.66 11.40 1.37
CA LYS A 34 13.47 11.56 0.54
C LYS A 34 12.28 12.05 1.37
N LYS A 35 11.46 12.90 0.80
CA LYS A 35 10.17 13.30 1.37
C LYS A 35 9.13 12.23 1.04
N VAL A 36 8.59 11.57 2.07
CA VAL A 36 7.71 10.41 1.91
C VAL A 36 6.37 10.65 2.58
N LEU A 37 5.29 10.41 1.83
CA LEU A 37 3.94 10.35 2.36
C LEU A 37 3.46 8.89 2.34
N LEU A 38 3.03 8.40 3.49
CA LEU A 38 2.37 7.12 3.65
C LEU A 38 0.85 7.33 3.67
N ILE A 39 0.12 6.46 3.00
CA ILE A 39 -1.36 6.47 2.99
C ILE A 39 -1.82 5.15 3.57
N ASP A 40 -2.53 5.22 4.70
CA ASP A 40 -3.22 4.05 5.23
C ASP A 40 -4.56 3.89 4.50
N ALA A 41 -4.66 2.85 3.67
CA ALA A 41 -5.86 2.55 2.90
C ALA A 41 -6.49 1.22 3.37
N ASP A 42 -6.31 0.88 4.65
CA ASP A 42 -6.98 -0.23 5.32
C ASP A 42 -7.83 0.31 6.49
N PRO A 43 -9.15 -0.01 6.55
CA PRO A 43 -10.02 0.39 7.67
C PRO A 43 -9.55 -0.10 9.05
N GLN A 44 -8.68 -1.12 9.09
CA GLN A 44 -8.11 -1.61 10.34
C GLN A 44 -7.11 -0.62 10.97
N GLY A 45 -6.58 0.35 10.20
CA GLY A 45 -5.66 1.35 10.70
C GLY A 45 -4.31 0.79 11.14
N ASP A 46 -3.91 -0.37 10.60
CA ASP A 46 -2.70 -1.06 11.02
C ASP A 46 -1.43 -0.24 10.76
N LEU A 47 -1.36 0.47 9.63
CA LEU A 47 -0.25 1.37 9.32
C LEU A 47 -0.21 2.54 10.30
N THR A 48 -1.36 3.13 10.59
CA THR A 48 -1.54 4.23 11.55
C THR A 48 -1.06 3.82 12.94
N THR A 49 -1.50 2.64 13.40
CA THR A 49 -1.10 2.07 14.69
C THR A 49 0.38 1.72 14.76
N CYS A 50 0.95 1.15 13.69
CA CYS A 50 2.38 0.82 13.60
C CYS A 50 3.28 2.06 13.72
N LEU A 51 2.80 3.22 13.30
CA LEU A 51 3.49 4.51 13.43
C LEU A 51 3.15 5.26 14.72
N GLY A 52 2.53 4.59 15.71
CA GLY A 52 2.38 5.10 17.08
C GLY A 52 1.01 5.71 17.42
N TRP A 53 0.12 5.94 16.48
CA TRP A 53 -1.22 6.47 16.75
C TRP A 53 -2.18 5.33 17.11
N GLN A 54 -2.25 5.01 18.42
CA GLN A 54 -3.02 3.87 18.94
C GLN A 54 -4.55 4.10 18.94
N ASP A 55 -4.98 5.35 19.19
CA ASP A 55 -6.39 5.74 19.16
C ASP A 55 -6.75 6.28 17.77
N THR A 56 -6.98 5.38 16.83
CA THR A 56 -7.32 5.72 15.45
C THR A 56 -8.70 6.33 15.32
N ASP A 57 -9.64 5.95 16.20
CA ASP A 57 -11.02 6.46 16.18
C ASP A 57 -11.11 7.89 16.73
N GLY A 58 -10.15 8.30 17.57
CA GLY A 58 -10.01 9.67 18.04
C GLY A 58 -9.45 10.65 17.00
N LEU A 59 -8.98 10.16 15.84
CA LEU A 59 -8.46 11.01 14.78
C LEU A 59 -9.60 11.69 14.00
N GLY A 60 -9.68 13.02 14.10
CA GLY A 60 -10.75 13.80 13.45
C GLY A 60 -10.64 13.89 11.93
N ILE A 61 -9.45 13.65 11.34
CA ILE A 61 -9.21 13.70 9.90
C ILE A 61 -8.42 12.49 9.47
N THR A 62 -9.04 11.70 8.60
CA THR A 62 -8.52 10.42 8.10
C THR A 62 -8.60 10.38 6.57
N LEU A 63 -8.17 9.29 5.97
CA LEU A 63 -8.35 9.08 4.53
C LEU A 63 -9.85 9.12 4.15
N ALA A 64 -10.74 8.58 4.99
CA ALA A 64 -12.18 8.65 4.75
C ALA A 64 -12.67 10.10 4.64
N THR A 65 -12.24 10.98 5.55
CA THR A 65 -12.53 12.42 5.50
C THR A 65 -12.04 13.04 4.20
N LYS A 66 -10.78 12.76 3.80
CA LYS A 66 -10.18 13.30 2.58
C LYS A 66 -10.93 12.88 1.32
N LEU A 67 -11.32 11.61 1.23
CA LEU A 67 -12.09 11.12 0.08
C LEU A 67 -13.49 11.72 0.04
N THR A 68 -14.13 11.88 1.21
CA THR A 68 -15.43 12.57 1.34
C THR A 68 -15.36 14.01 0.88
N ASP A 69 -14.33 14.74 1.29
CA ASP A 69 -14.12 16.13 0.88
C ASP A 69 -13.90 16.28 -0.63
N VAL A 70 -13.20 15.32 -1.26
CA VAL A 70 -13.04 15.31 -2.73
C VAL A 70 -14.37 15.05 -3.42
N ILE A 71 -15.17 14.11 -2.93
CA ILE A 71 -16.48 13.76 -3.52
C ILE A 71 -17.45 14.94 -3.43
N ASN A 72 -17.44 15.63 -2.29
CA ASN A 72 -18.35 16.77 -2.02
C ASN A 72 -17.80 18.12 -2.47
N GLU A 73 -16.57 18.16 -3.02
CA GLU A 73 -15.89 19.40 -3.41
C GLU A 73 -15.74 20.41 -2.24
N THR A 74 -15.58 19.89 -1.02
CA THR A 74 -15.49 20.70 0.23
C THR A 74 -14.07 20.89 0.74
N MET A 75 -13.06 20.30 0.07
CA MET A 75 -11.67 20.37 0.52
C MET A 75 -11.10 21.78 0.42
N THR A 76 -10.74 22.36 1.56
CA THR A 76 -10.15 23.70 1.65
C THR A 76 -8.62 23.64 1.68
N ASP A 77 -8.04 22.78 2.53
CA ASP A 77 -6.59 22.56 2.60
C ASP A 77 -6.30 21.05 2.59
N PRO A 78 -5.70 20.53 1.52
CA PRO A 78 -5.40 19.10 1.38
C PRO A 78 -4.35 18.59 2.39
N MET A 79 -3.58 19.49 3.02
CA MET A 79 -2.51 19.12 3.98
C MET A 79 -3.01 18.94 5.41
N VAL A 80 -4.14 19.52 5.78
CA VAL A 80 -4.69 19.40 7.14
C VAL A 80 -4.96 17.94 7.48
N GLY A 81 -4.56 17.49 8.67
CA GLY A 81 -4.73 16.10 9.14
C GLY A 81 -3.67 15.12 8.64
N ILE A 82 -2.67 15.57 7.86
CA ILE A 82 -1.46 14.78 7.61
C ILE A 82 -0.63 14.80 8.90
N LEU A 83 -0.31 13.61 9.40
CA LEU A 83 0.46 13.41 10.62
C LEU A 83 1.94 13.31 10.29
N HIS A 84 2.80 13.86 11.15
CA HIS A 84 4.25 13.80 10.97
C HIS A 84 4.87 12.85 11.99
N HIS A 85 5.64 11.88 11.53
CA HIS A 85 6.32 10.89 12.37
C HIS A 85 7.80 11.25 12.56
N GLU A 86 8.36 10.93 13.75
CA GLU A 86 9.74 11.26 14.12
C GLU A 86 10.81 10.65 13.19
N GLU A 87 10.50 9.55 12.51
CA GLU A 87 11.38 8.93 11.50
C GLU A 87 11.33 9.63 10.13
N GLY A 88 10.72 10.82 10.04
CA GLY A 88 10.74 11.67 8.85
C GLY A 88 9.77 11.27 7.74
N VAL A 89 8.75 10.49 8.06
CA VAL A 89 7.65 10.20 7.14
C VAL A 89 6.38 10.94 7.57
N ASP A 90 5.58 11.32 6.59
CA ASP A 90 4.24 11.85 6.80
C ASP A 90 3.20 10.75 6.57
N LEU A 91 2.05 10.85 7.25
CA LEU A 91 0.98 9.85 7.20
C LEU A 91 -0.38 10.49 6.99
N VAL A 92 -1.15 9.98 6.03
CA VAL A 92 -2.60 10.11 6.01
C VAL A 92 -3.17 8.88 6.72
N PRO A 93 -3.75 9.05 7.92
CA PRO A 93 -4.20 7.93 8.73
C PRO A 93 -5.52 7.36 8.25
N ALA A 94 -5.85 6.14 8.68
CA ALA A 94 -7.17 5.52 8.51
C ALA A 94 -7.77 5.07 9.85
N ASN A 95 -9.07 4.87 9.82
CA ASN A 95 -9.85 4.25 10.87
C ASN A 95 -11.04 3.48 10.26
N LEU A 96 -11.93 2.94 11.10
CA LEU A 96 -13.08 2.16 10.67
C LEU A 96 -14.05 2.91 9.74
N GLU A 97 -14.06 4.24 9.75
CA GLU A 97 -14.90 5.04 8.85
C GLU A 97 -14.58 4.77 7.37
N LEU A 98 -13.33 4.35 7.06
CA LEU A 98 -12.95 3.99 5.70
C LEU A 98 -13.75 2.80 5.16
N SER A 99 -14.32 1.94 6.01
CA SER A 99 -15.23 0.87 5.58
C SER A 99 -16.50 1.41 4.92
N ALA A 100 -17.02 2.55 5.39
CA ALA A 100 -18.19 3.19 4.79
C ALA A 100 -17.88 3.79 3.42
N MET A 101 -16.63 4.14 3.17
CA MET A 101 -16.21 4.70 1.87
C MET A 101 -16.35 3.70 0.72
N GLU A 102 -16.28 2.38 0.97
CA GLU A 102 -16.56 1.37 -0.06
C GLU A 102 -17.95 1.58 -0.69
N PHE A 103 -18.96 1.91 0.14
CA PHE A 103 -20.34 2.18 -0.33
C PHE A 103 -20.48 3.58 -0.94
N ASN A 104 -19.87 4.59 -0.32
CA ASN A 104 -19.97 5.97 -0.79
C ASN A 104 -19.32 6.12 -2.17
N LEU A 105 -18.15 5.52 -2.38
CA LEU A 105 -17.44 5.53 -3.66
C LEU A 105 -18.25 4.87 -4.78
N VAL A 106 -18.99 3.79 -4.50
CA VAL A 106 -19.81 3.12 -5.54
C VAL A 106 -20.81 4.07 -6.21
N ASN A 107 -21.33 5.04 -5.44
CA ASN A 107 -22.33 6.01 -5.91
C ASN A 107 -21.73 7.34 -6.38
N ALA A 108 -20.43 7.57 -6.19
CA ALA A 108 -19.77 8.80 -6.55
C ALA A 108 -19.45 8.88 -8.06
N MET A 109 -19.49 10.09 -8.61
CA MET A 109 -18.92 10.36 -9.93
C MET A 109 -17.39 10.21 -9.89
N SER A 110 -16.80 9.66 -10.96
CA SER A 110 -15.35 9.43 -11.03
C SER A 110 -14.79 8.62 -9.86
N ARG A 111 -15.60 7.71 -9.34
CA ARG A 111 -15.38 6.89 -8.14
C ARG A 111 -14.04 6.15 -8.08
N GLU A 112 -13.47 5.81 -9.23
CA GLU A 112 -12.19 5.11 -9.31
C GLU A 112 -10.97 6.05 -9.19
N THR A 113 -11.17 7.37 -9.28
CA THR A 113 -10.09 8.37 -9.33
C THR A 113 -10.10 9.36 -8.15
N THR A 114 -10.97 9.17 -7.17
CA THR A 114 -11.12 10.08 -6.02
C THR A 114 -9.82 10.25 -5.25
N LEU A 115 -9.09 9.14 -4.96
CA LEU A 115 -7.79 9.20 -4.31
C LEU A 115 -6.73 9.88 -5.21
N LYS A 116 -6.75 9.63 -6.52
CA LYS A 116 -5.87 10.30 -7.47
C LYS A 116 -6.08 11.81 -7.46
N ASN A 117 -7.33 12.26 -7.37
CA ASN A 117 -7.68 13.68 -7.29
C ASN A 117 -7.16 14.30 -5.98
N TYR A 118 -7.29 13.62 -4.85
CA TYR A 118 -6.67 14.05 -3.60
C TYR A 118 -5.15 14.16 -3.73
N LEU A 119 -4.49 13.08 -4.17
CA LEU A 119 -3.04 13.05 -4.27
C LEU A 119 -2.47 14.08 -5.25
N SER A 120 -3.22 14.46 -6.29
CA SER A 120 -2.79 15.49 -7.22
C SER A 120 -2.55 16.84 -6.55
N GLN A 121 -3.18 17.09 -5.41
CA GLN A 121 -3.09 18.36 -4.65
C GLN A 121 -1.91 18.37 -3.67
N VAL A 122 -1.43 17.19 -3.22
CA VAL A 122 -0.38 17.08 -2.19
C VAL A 122 0.97 16.54 -2.70
N LYS A 123 0.96 15.73 -3.76
CA LYS A 123 2.15 14.99 -4.23
C LYS A 123 3.33 15.86 -4.68
N ASN A 124 3.11 17.13 -4.95
CA ASN A 124 4.19 18.07 -5.32
C ASN A 124 5.14 18.39 -4.14
N ARG A 125 4.76 18.02 -2.92
CA ARG A 125 5.56 18.21 -1.70
C ARG A 125 6.44 17.00 -1.36
N TYR A 126 6.22 15.87 -2.05
CA TYR A 126 6.85 14.58 -1.76
C TYR A 126 7.63 14.04 -2.95
N ASP A 127 8.64 13.21 -2.65
CA ASP A 127 9.36 12.42 -3.64
C ASP A 127 8.66 11.08 -3.87
N TYR A 128 8.03 10.53 -2.80
CA TYR A 128 7.31 9.28 -2.82
C TYR A 128 5.99 9.37 -2.08
N VAL A 129 4.97 8.71 -2.62
CA VAL A 129 3.72 8.36 -1.92
C VAL A 129 3.63 6.84 -1.90
N ILE A 130 3.43 6.23 -0.73
CA ILE A 130 3.28 4.78 -0.59
C ILE A 130 1.93 4.49 0.03
N ILE A 131 1.12 3.68 -0.65
CA ILE A 131 -0.26 3.37 -0.24
C ILE A 131 -0.30 1.93 0.29
N ASP A 132 -0.63 1.76 1.57
CA ASP A 132 -0.89 0.46 2.19
C ASP A 132 -2.32 0.03 1.90
N CYS A 133 -2.52 -0.98 1.06
CA CYS A 133 -3.84 -1.40 0.63
C CYS A 133 -4.44 -2.47 1.55
N MET A 134 -5.74 -2.38 1.81
CA MET A 134 -6.50 -3.44 2.48
C MET A 134 -6.44 -4.78 1.72
N PRO A 135 -6.70 -5.94 2.39
CA PRO A 135 -6.67 -7.26 1.75
C PRO A 135 -7.96 -7.54 0.95
N SER A 136 -8.34 -6.65 0.06
CA SER A 136 -9.50 -6.77 -0.82
C SER A 136 -9.23 -6.17 -2.18
N LEU A 137 -10.11 -6.37 -3.15
CA LEU A 137 -10.12 -5.69 -4.45
C LEU A 137 -11.35 -4.78 -4.59
N GLY A 138 -11.78 -4.16 -3.48
CA GLY A 138 -12.87 -3.21 -3.44
C GLY A 138 -12.52 -1.83 -4.01
N MET A 139 -13.43 -0.88 -3.85
CA MET A 139 -13.31 0.47 -4.42
C MET A 139 -12.11 1.25 -3.88
N VAL A 140 -11.77 1.09 -2.59
CA VAL A 140 -10.60 1.74 -2.00
C VAL A 140 -9.32 1.22 -2.66
N THR A 141 -9.18 -0.10 -2.86
CA THR A 141 -8.04 -0.68 -3.56
C THR A 141 -7.99 -0.26 -5.04
N LEU A 142 -9.13 -0.18 -5.73
CA LEU A 142 -9.19 0.34 -7.10
C LEU A 142 -8.73 1.80 -7.17
N ASN A 143 -9.08 2.62 -6.19
CA ASN A 143 -8.60 3.99 -6.05
C ASN A 143 -7.09 4.06 -5.84
N ALA A 144 -6.52 3.19 -5.00
CA ALA A 144 -5.07 3.09 -4.82
C ALA A 144 -4.36 2.73 -6.13
N LEU A 145 -4.86 1.72 -6.86
CA LEU A 145 -4.31 1.32 -8.16
C LEU A 145 -4.47 2.41 -9.23
N SER A 146 -5.58 3.14 -9.21
CA SER A 146 -5.82 4.27 -10.13
C SER A 146 -4.83 5.42 -9.92
N ALA A 147 -4.46 5.67 -8.68
CA ALA A 147 -3.55 6.74 -8.28
C ALA A 147 -2.06 6.37 -8.39
N ALA A 148 -1.73 5.08 -8.40
CA ALA A 148 -0.36 4.59 -8.36
C ALA A 148 0.34 4.60 -9.73
N ASP A 149 1.64 4.92 -9.73
CA ASP A 149 2.52 4.72 -10.87
C ASP A 149 2.98 3.27 -10.96
N SER A 150 3.09 2.61 -9.79
CA SER A 150 3.52 1.21 -9.74
C SER A 150 2.97 0.46 -8.52
N VAL A 151 3.06 -0.88 -8.60
CA VAL A 151 2.56 -1.81 -7.58
C VAL A 151 3.70 -2.71 -7.10
N ILE A 152 3.85 -2.82 -5.78
CA ILE A 152 4.64 -3.86 -5.11
C ILE A 152 3.67 -4.88 -4.53
N ILE A 153 3.93 -6.18 -4.78
CA ILE A 153 3.08 -7.27 -4.34
C ILE A 153 3.83 -8.13 -3.31
N PRO A 154 3.63 -7.93 -1.99
CA PRO A 154 4.18 -8.81 -0.98
C PRO A 154 3.55 -10.19 -1.07
N VAL A 155 4.36 -11.25 -1.09
CA VAL A 155 3.95 -12.66 -1.23
C VAL A 155 4.63 -13.51 -0.19
N GLN A 156 3.85 -14.24 0.61
CA GLN A 156 4.38 -15.18 1.58
C GLN A 156 4.88 -16.45 0.89
N ALA A 157 6.15 -16.82 1.15
CA ALA A 157 6.79 -17.95 0.48
C ALA A 157 6.22 -19.33 0.84
N GLN A 158 5.49 -19.46 1.95
CA GLN A 158 4.94 -20.72 2.42
C GLN A 158 3.63 -21.13 1.75
N TYR A 159 3.00 -20.24 1.00
CA TYR A 159 1.70 -20.50 0.39
C TYR A 159 1.53 -19.67 -0.89
N LEU A 160 1.56 -20.36 -2.02
CA LEU A 160 1.16 -19.79 -3.32
C LEU A 160 -0.37 -19.91 -3.47
N PRO A 161 -1.16 -18.89 -3.16
CA PRO A 161 -2.55 -18.88 -3.57
C PRO A 161 -2.58 -18.46 -5.06
N ALA A 162 -2.33 -19.41 -5.95
CA ALA A 162 -2.34 -19.15 -7.40
C ALA A 162 -3.61 -18.38 -7.83
N LYS A 163 -4.75 -18.68 -7.20
CA LYS A 163 -6.04 -18.05 -7.52
C LYS A 163 -6.12 -16.58 -7.11
N GLY A 164 -5.70 -16.22 -5.89
CA GLY A 164 -5.74 -14.82 -5.43
C GLY A 164 -4.73 -13.94 -6.16
N MET A 165 -3.54 -14.46 -6.45
CA MET A 165 -2.54 -13.75 -7.25
C MET A 165 -3.04 -13.49 -8.68
N THR A 166 -3.67 -14.50 -9.31
CA THR A 166 -4.25 -14.35 -10.65
C THR A 166 -5.32 -13.27 -10.66
N GLN A 167 -6.20 -13.22 -9.65
CA GLN A 167 -7.23 -12.19 -9.55
C GLN A 167 -6.63 -10.78 -9.40
N LEU A 168 -5.61 -10.61 -8.55
CA LEU A 168 -4.93 -9.33 -8.39
C LEU A 168 -4.29 -8.86 -9.70
N VAL A 169 -3.53 -9.73 -10.38
CA VAL A 169 -2.88 -9.41 -11.66
C VAL A 169 -3.93 -9.07 -12.73
N GLN A 170 -5.04 -9.81 -12.79
CA GLN A 170 -6.16 -9.51 -13.69
C GLN A 170 -6.79 -8.14 -13.37
N THR A 171 -6.96 -7.80 -12.08
CA THR A 171 -7.48 -6.49 -11.66
C THR A 171 -6.52 -5.38 -12.07
N ILE A 172 -5.21 -5.52 -11.82
CA ILE A 172 -4.20 -4.55 -12.25
C ILE A 172 -4.25 -4.38 -13.78
N SER A 173 -4.39 -5.48 -14.52
CA SER A 173 -4.50 -5.44 -15.99
C SER A 173 -5.75 -4.70 -16.46
N LYS A 174 -6.89 -4.87 -15.77
CA LYS A 174 -8.12 -4.10 -16.06
C LYS A 174 -7.95 -2.62 -15.73
N VAL A 175 -7.36 -2.29 -14.58
CA VAL A 175 -7.05 -0.90 -14.21
C VAL A 175 -6.14 -0.28 -15.26
N LYS A 176 -5.07 -0.98 -15.68
CA LYS A 176 -4.18 -0.52 -16.76
C LYS A 176 -4.91 -0.24 -18.05
N LYS A 177 -5.83 -1.11 -18.42
CA LYS A 177 -6.56 -0.97 -19.70
C LYS A 177 -7.58 0.17 -19.71
N TYR A 178 -8.27 0.39 -18.59
CA TYR A 178 -9.47 1.24 -18.57
C TYR A 178 -9.35 2.51 -17.74
N ILE A 179 -8.40 2.58 -16.77
CA ILE A 179 -8.36 3.66 -15.79
C ILE A 179 -6.99 4.35 -15.75
N ASN A 180 -5.90 3.56 -15.62
CA ASN A 180 -4.55 4.06 -15.43
C ASN A 180 -3.57 3.31 -16.37
N PRO A 181 -3.38 3.78 -17.62
CA PRO A 181 -2.56 3.08 -18.62
C PRO A 181 -1.08 2.98 -18.26
N ASP A 182 -0.60 3.85 -17.36
CA ASP A 182 0.81 3.94 -16.98
C ASP A 182 1.19 2.99 -15.84
N ILE A 183 0.19 2.42 -15.12
CA ILE A 183 0.46 1.51 -13.99
C ILE A 183 1.27 0.29 -14.42
N LYS A 184 2.24 -0.07 -13.63
CA LYS A 184 3.09 -1.25 -13.83
C LYS A 184 3.36 -1.97 -12.51
N ILE A 185 3.69 -3.25 -12.61
CA ILE A 185 4.13 -4.03 -11.46
C ILE A 185 5.65 -3.84 -11.36
N ASP A 186 6.11 -3.18 -10.28
CA ASP A 186 7.55 -3.02 -10.02
C ASP A 186 8.18 -4.36 -9.58
N GLY A 187 7.42 -5.18 -8.86
CA GLY A 187 7.89 -6.50 -8.46
C GLY A 187 7.02 -7.20 -7.43
N MET A 188 7.37 -8.47 -7.19
CA MET A 188 6.84 -9.27 -6.10
C MET A 188 7.89 -9.36 -5.00
N LEU A 189 7.49 -9.01 -3.78
CA LEU A 189 8.34 -9.05 -2.60
C LEU A 189 8.04 -10.33 -1.81
N LEU A 190 9.02 -11.24 -1.75
CA LEU A 190 8.88 -12.45 -0.94
C LEU A 190 9.07 -12.12 0.54
N THR A 191 8.05 -12.42 1.32
CA THR A 191 8.02 -12.19 2.76
C THR A 191 7.94 -13.51 3.54
N LEU A 192 8.37 -13.50 4.81
CA LEU A 192 8.29 -14.63 5.73
C LEU A 192 8.93 -15.90 5.15
N VAL A 193 10.11 -15.76 4.51
CA VAL A 193 10.82 -16.86 3.87
C VAL A 193 11.65 -17.61 4.90
N ASP A 194 11.37 -18.91 5.11
CA ASP A 194 12.30 -19.82 5.75
C ASP A 194 13.10 -20.55 4.67
N SER A 195 14.32 -20.07 4.40
CA SER A 195 15.21 -20.57 3.36
C SER A 195 15.64 -22.03 3.57
N ARG A 196 15.38 -22.59 4.76
CA ARG A 196 15.72 -23.99 5.11
C ARG A 196 14.68 -24.96 4.56
N THR A 197 13.49 -24.49 4.18
CA THR A 197 12.40 -25.36 3.71
C THR A 197 12.44 -25.55 2.20
N ASN A 198 12.19 -26.80 1.74
CA ASN A 198 12.07 -27.10 0.32
C ASN A 198 10.87 -26.39 -0.31
N LEU A 199 9.81 -26.16 0.47
CA LEU A 199 8.61 -25.46 0.01
C LEU A 199 8.94 -23.99 -0.35
N ALA A 200 9.73 -23.29 0.46
CA ALA A 200 10.14 -21.93 0.14
C ALA A 200 10.97 -21.88 -1.15
N LYS A 201 11.90 -22.81 -1.34
CA LYS A 201 12.72 -22.90 -2.56
C LYS A 201 11.87 -23.15 -3.80
N SER A 202 10.98 -24.13 -3.76
CA SER A 202 10.08 -24.44 -4.90
C SER A 202 9.12 -23.28 -5.20
N THR A 203 8.66 -22.56 -4.16
CA THR A 203 7.82 -21.35 -4.34
C THR A 203 8.59 -20.24 -5.04
N VAL A 204 9.82 -19.97 -4.64
CA VAL A 204 10.68 -18.97 -5.28
C VAL A 204 10.92 -19.32 -6.75
N GLU A 205 11.22 -20.60 -7.04
CA GLU A 205 11.44 -21.08 -8.41
C GLU A 205 10.18 -20.97 -9.27
N ALA A 206 9.01 -21.37 -8.73
CA ALA A 206 7.74 -21.24 -9.43
C ALA A 206 7.35 -19.80 -9.73
N LEU A 207 7.59 -18.87 -8.79
CA LEU A 207 7.37 -17.46 -9.01
C LEU A 207 8.31 -16.93 -10.09
N ARG A 208 9.60 -17.25 -10.03
CA ARG A 208 10.58 -16.85 -11.06
C ARG A 208 10.19 -17.38 -12.44
N ALA A 209 9.75 -18.63 -12.54
CA ALA A 209 9.33 -19.23 -13.80
C ALA A 209 8.10 -18.54 -14.41
N ASN A 210 7.13 -18.10 -13.57
CA ASN A 210 5.88 -17.51 -14.03
C ASN A 210 5.96 -15.99 -14.24
N PHE A 211 6.81 -15.27 -13.51
CA PHE A 211 6.84 -13.81 -13.47
C PHE A 211 8.20 -13.21 -13.85
N GLY A 212 9.21 -14.04 -14.13
CA GLY A 212 10.50 -13.61 -14.68
C GLY A 212 11.24 -12.59 -13.80
N ASN A 213 11.77 -11.55 -14.45
CA ASN A 213 12.58 -10.50 -13.79
C ASN A 213 11.79 -9.54 -12.88
N HIS A 214 10.47 -9.70 -12.76
CA HIS A 214 9.63 -8.89 -11.86
C HIS A 214 9.66 -9.36 -10.40
N ILE A 215 10.52 -10.31 -10.04
CA ILE A 215 10.69 -10.77 -8.67
C ILE A 215 11.89 -10.08 -8.05
N SER A 216 11.64 -9.06 -7.26
CA SER A 216 12.62 -8.55 -6.31
C SER A 216 12.63 -9.46 -5.08
N CYS A 217 13.68 -10.25 -4.96
CA CYS A 217 13.87 -11.11 -3.80
C CYS A 217 14.47 -10.30 -2.65
N LEU A 218 13.66 -9.46 -2.02
CA LEU A 218 13.98 -8.98 -0.67
C LEU A 218 13.46 -10.05 0.29
N LEU A 219 14.39 -10.83 0.83
CA LEU A 219 14.11 -11.82 1.85
C LEU A 219 13.88 -11.11 3.18
N TYR A 220 12.62 -10.79 3.52
CA TYR A 220 12.30 -10.54 4.92
C TYR A 220 12.23 -11.90 5.62
N THR A 221 13.31 -12.25 6.30
CA THR A 221 13.35 -13.41 7.18
C THR A 221 12.86 -12.99 8.56
N SER A 222 11.80 -13.62 9.06
CA SER A 222 11.46 -13.48 10.47
C SER A 222 12.63 -13.98 11.32
N PRO A 223 13.10 -13.23 12.34
CA PRO A 223 14.15 -13.71 13.23
C PRO A 223 13.71 -15.04 13.86
N SER A 224 14.59 -16.04 13.78
CA SER A 224 14.34 -17.32 14.42
C SER A 224 14.33 -17.12 15.93
N PRO A 225 13.43 -17.79 16.71
CA PRO A 225 13.50 -17.79 18.16
C PRO A 225 14.83 -18.32 18.73
N ARG A 226 15.68 -18.88 17.86
CA ARG A 226 17.02 -19.39 18.16
C ARG A 226 18.15 -18.43 17.78
N ASP A 227 17.83 -17.32 17.13
CA ASP A 227 18.87 -16.32 16.85
C ASP A 227 19.31 -15.70 18.18
N PRO A 228 20.62 -15.66 18.49
CA PRO A 228 21.09 -15.06 19.73
C PRO A 228 20.64 -13.62 19.77
N LYS A 229 20.00 -13.24 20.88
CA LYS A 229 19.66 -11.83 21.14
C LYS A 229 20.96 -11.04 21.05
N THR A 230 21.07 -10.19 20.04
CA THR A 230 22.09 -9.14 20.03
C THR A 230 21.78 -8.22 21.20
N SER A 231 22.55 -8.40 22.29
CA SER A 231 22.58 -7.51 23.45
C SER A 231 23.26 -6.20 23.08
#